data_9a2bb23c35d2fb9c90edf98927905620
#
_entry.id   9a2bb23c35d2fb9c90edf98927905620
#
_cell.length_a   1.000
_cell.length_b   1.000
_cell.length_c   1.000
_cell.angle_alpha   90.00
_cell.angle_beta   90.00
_cell.angle_gamma   90.00
#
_symmetry.space_group_name_H-M   'P 1'
#
loop_
_entity.id
_entity.type
_entity.pdbx_description
1 polymer ?
#
loop_
_entity_poly.entity_id
_entity_poly.type
_entity_poly.pdbx_seq_one_letter_code
_entity_poly.pdbx_strand_id
1 'polypeptide(L)'
;MVIEGTIIAKETGLSAIFEGVEQPYTRITIARLDQPEVHAEARVVGASDIPIAVGSYVKLECGRTITDRKAGVVRFDCTLAG
;
A
#
# COMPACT_ATOMS: atom_id res chain seq x y z
N MET A 1 -3.05 12.20 1.80
CA MET A 1 -1.89 12.16 0.86
C MET A 1 -2.14 11.11 -0.20
N VAL A 2 -1.84 11.43 -1.42
CA VAL A 2 -2.00 10.50 -2.55
C VAL A 2 -0.65 9.91 -2.92
N ILE A 3 -0.61 8.58 -3.10
CA ILE A 3 0.56 7.87 -3.62
C ILE A 3 0.16 7.19 -4.90
N GLU A 4 0.99 7.35 -5.93
CA GLU A 4 0.76 6.70 -7.21
C GLU A 4 2.05 6.14 -7.80
N GLY A 5 1.93 5.09 -8.56
CA GLY A 5 3.04 4.42 -9.20
C GLY A 5 2.66 3.06 -9.74
N THR A 6 3.68 2.24 -9.98
CA THR A 6 3.51 0.88 -10.51
C THR A 6 3.63 -0.14 -9.38
N ILE A 7 2.69 -1.08 -9.30
CA ILE A 7 2.77 -2.19 -8.35
C ILE A 7 3.87 -3.15 -8.79
N ILE A 8 4.86 -3.37 -7.92
CA ILE A 8 5.95 -4.31 -8.18
C ILE A 8 5.82 -5.60 -7.38
N ALA A 9 4.99 -5.60 -6.33
CA ALA A 9 4.68 -6.80 -5.55
C ALA A 9 3.32 -6.66 -4.89
N LYS A 10 2.60 -7.77 -4.74
CA LYS A 10 1.27 -7.79 -4.11
C LYS A 10 1.14 -9.03 -3.24
N GLU A 11 0.63 -8.85 -2.02
CA GLU A 11 0.36 -9.94 -1.09
C GLU A 11 -1.08 -9.82 -0.60
N THR A 12 -1.85 -10.90 -0.72
CA THR A 12 -3.29 -10.94 -0.45
C THR A 12 -3.63 -11.82 0.74
N GLY A 13 -4.87 -11.78 1.19
CA GLY A 13 -5.37 -12.66 2.25
C GLY A 13 -4.84 -12.31 3.64
N LEU A 14 -4.40 -11.08 3.85
CA LEU A 14 -3.87 -10.63 5.13
C LEU A 14 -4.96 -9.98 5.98
N SER A 15 -4.77 -9.99 7.29
CA SER A 15 -5.64 -9.25 8.21
C SER A 15 -4.82 -8.69 9.37
N ALA A 16 -5.26 -7.58 9.92
CA ALA A 16 -4.66 -6.93 11.07
C ALA A 16 -5.69 -6.04 11.76
N ILE A 17 -5.31 -5.52 12.93
CA ILE A 17 -6.17 -4.59 13.66
C ILE A 17 -5.85 -3.17 13.22
N PHE A 18 -6.88 -2.47 12.71
CA PHE A 18 -6.82 -1.07 12.35
C PHE A 18 -7.87 -0.33 13.17
N GLU A 19 -7.44 0.67 13.94
CA GLU A 19 -8.32 1.46 14.81
C GLU A 19 -9.18 0.60 15.74
N GLY A 20 -8.58 -0.46 16.31
CA GLY A 20 -9.26 -1.36 17.23
C GLY A 20 -10.17 -2.40 16.60
N VAL A 21 -10.25 -2.46 15.27
CA VAL A 21 -11.10 -3.41 14.54
C VAL A 21 -10.23 -4.28 13.63
N GLU A 22 -10.42 -5.60 13.69
CA GLU A 22 -9.76 -6.52 12.77
C GLU A 22 -10.35 -6.37 11.38
N GLN A 23 -9.50 -6.07 10.40
CA GLN A 23 -9.91 -5.85 9.01
C GLN A 23 -8.97 -6.58 8.06
N PRO A 24 -9.50 -7.05 6.91
CA PRO A 24 -8.65 -7.58 5.85
C PRO A 24 -7.86 -6.45 5.20
N TYR A 25 -6.69 -6.77 4.66
CA TYR A 25 -5.93 -5.81 3.86
C TYR A 25 -5.12 -6.51 2.80
N THR A 26 -4.73 -5.74 1.79
CA THR A 26 -3.79 -6.15 0.75
C THR A 26 -2.52 -5.33 0.92
N ARG A 27 -1.37 -5.98 0.95
CA ARG A 27 -0.08 -5.29 0.99
C ARG A 27 0.51 -5.22 -0.40
N ILE A 28 0.84 -4.01 -0.82
CA ILE A 28 1.48 -3.78 -2.12
C ILE A 28 2.77 -2.99 -1.93
N THR A 29 3.72 -3.27 -2.82
CA THR A 29 4.95 -2.48 -2.95
C THR A 29 4.85 -1.70 -4.24
N ILE A 30 5.08 -0.40 -4.17
CA ILE A 30 4.90 0.54 -5.28
C ILE A 30 6.23 1.19 -5.62
N ALA A 31 6.59 1.17 -6.91
CA ALA A 31 7.63 2.05 -7.45
C ALA A 31 6.95 3.38 -7.77
N ARG A 32 7.28 4.43 -7.01
CA ARG A 32 6.59 5.72 -7.12
C ARG A 32 6.94 6.43 -8.43
N LEU A 33 5.97 7.15 -9.00
CA LEU A 33 6.19 7.90 -10.23
C LEU A 33 7.22 9.02 -10.08
N ASP A 34 7.21 9.70 -8.93
CA ASP A 34 8.11 10.82 -8.66
C ASP A 34 9.54 10.38 -8.34
N GLN A 35 9.70 9.18 -7.77
CA GLN A 35 10.99 8.62 -7.39
C GLN A 35 10.98 7.11 -7.62
N PRO A 36 11.16 6.61 -8.86
CA PRO A 36 11.02 5.18 -9.16
C PRO A 36 12.00 4.26 -8.41
N GLU A 37 13.13 4.78 -7.99
CA GLU A 37 14.11 4.05 -7.19
C GLU A 37 13.71 3.91 -5.72
N VAL A 38 12.72 4.66 -5.27
CA VAL A 38 12.18 4.57 -3.91
C VAL A 38 10.91 3.75 -3.92
N HIS A 39 10.93 2.63 -3.20
CA HIS A 39 9.77 1.77 -3.08
C HIS A 39 8.96 2.13 -1.83
N ALA A 40 7.66 2.24 -1.99
CA ALA A 40 6.73 2.47 -0.88
C ALA A 40 5.94 1.20 -0.63
N GLU A 41 5.76 0.84 0.63
CA GLU A 41 4.91 -0.27 1.03
C GLU A 41 3.57 0.28 1.52
N ALA A 42 2.48 -0.16 0.91
CA ALA A 42 1.14 0.30 1.25
C ALA A 42 0.25 -0.87 1.68
N ARG A 43 -0.58 -0.62 2.70
CA ARG A 43 -1.63 -1.54 3.11
C ARG A 43 -2.97 -0.96 2.66
N VAL A 44 -3.64 -1.66 1.75
CA VAL A 44 -4.98 -1.26 1.30
C VAL A 44 -5.98 -1.89 2.27
N VAL A 45 -6.46 -1.11 3.20
CA VAL A 45 -7.31 -1.57 4.30
C VAL A 45 -8.75 -1.79 3.83
N GLY A 46 -9.36 -2.88 4.30
CA GLY A 46 -10.75 -3.19 3.99
C GLY A 46 -10.95 -4.13 2.81
N ALA A 47 -9.86 -4.57 2.17
CA ALA A 47 -9.94 -5.49 1.04
C ALA A 47 -8.88 -6.60 1.17
N SER A 48 -9.30 -7.86 1.06
CA SER A 48 -8.39 -9.02 1.07
C SER A 48 -7.62 -9.16 -0.23
N ASP A 49 -8.10 -8.54 -1.29
CA ASP A 49 -7.43 -8.42 -2.58
C ASP A 49 -7.95 -7.17 -3.28
N ILE A 50 -7.17 -6.64 -4.21
CA ILE A 50 -7.55 -5.49 -5.03
C ILE A 50 -7.55 -5.89 -6.51
N PRO A 51 -8.45 -5.32 -7.34
CA PRO A 51 -8.57 -5.70 -8.74
C PRO A 51 -7.48 -5.06 -9.63
N ILE A 52 -6.26 -4.95 -9.12
CA ILE A 52 -5.14 -4.33 -9.82
C ILE A 52 -3.97 -5.31 -9.75
N ALA A 53 -3.46 -5.71 -10.91
CA ALA A 53 -2.38 -6.69 -11.01
C ALA A 53 -0.99 -6.06 -10.81
N VAL A 54 -0.01 -6.89 -10.42
CA VAL A 54 1.39 -6.52 -10.42
C VAL A 54 1.79 -6.06 -11.83
N GLY A 55 2.52 -4.95 -11.90
CA GLY A 55 2.91 -4.33 -13.18
C GLY A 55 1.97 -3.21 -13.62
N SER A 56 0.83 -3.06 -12.95
CA SER A 56 -0.17 -2.04 -13.29
C SER A 56 0.02 -0.78 -12.46
N TYR A 57 -0.47 0.33 -13.00
CA TYR A 57 -0.53 1.61 -12.30
C TYR A 57 -1.58 1.57 -11.21
N VAL A 58 -1.29 2.20 -10.07
CA VAL A 58 -2.24 2.36 -8.98
C VAL A 58 -2.16 3.76 -8.39
N LYS A 59 -3.29 4.26 -7.93
CA LYS A 59 -3.38 5.53 -7.19
C LYS A 59 -4.11 5.26 -5.88
N LEU A 60 -3.48 5.64 -4.77
CA LEU A 60 -3.99 5.37 -3.43
C LEU A 60 -4.15 6.67 -2.64
N GLU A 61 -5.22 6.75 -1.87
CA GLU A 61 -5.41 7.79 -0.86
C GLU A 61 -4.90 7.26 0.47
N CYS A 62 -3.88 7.90 1.05
CA CYS A 62 -3.19 7.42 2.24
C CYS A 62 -3.36 8.39 3.40
N GLY A 63 -3.83 7.89 4.53
CA GLY A 63 -4.08 8.69 5.72
C GLY A 63 -3.01 8.57 6.79
N ARG A 64 -2.32 7.44 6.85
CA ARG A 64 -1.34 7.17 7.91
C ARG A 64 -0.01 6.75 7.31
N THR A 65 1.07 7.33 7.79
CA THR A 65 2.43 7.02 7.38
C THR A 65 3.22 6.45 8.55
N ILE A 66 3.89 5.32 8.32
CA ILE A 66 4.80 4.70 9.28
C ILE A 66 6.16 4.58 8.60
N THR A 67 7.20 5.14 9.23
CA THR A 67 8.57 5.04 8.73
C THR A 67 9.31 3.95 9.50
N ASP A 68 9.76 2.91 8.81
CA ASP A 68 10.62 1.88 9.36
C ASP A 68 12.06 2.17 8.92
N ARG A 69 12.84 2.74 9.84
CA ARG A 69 14.22 3.14 9.55
C ARG A 69 15.16 1.95 9.40
N LYS A 70 14.86 0.83 10.07
CA LYS A 70 15.69 -0.38 9.99
C LYS A 70 15.56 -1.05 8.64
N ALA A 71 14.35 -1.13 8.12
CA ALA A 71 14.08 -1.72 6.82
C ALA A 71 14.32 -0.74 5.66
N GLY A 72 14.45 0.56 5.94
CA GLY A 72 14.55 1.59 4.93
C GLY A 72 13.26 1.77 4.13
N VAL A 73 12.13 1.45 4.73
CA VAL A 73 10.82 1.43 4.04
C VAL A 73 9.88 2.43 4.71
N VAL A 74 9.13 3.14 3.90
CA VAL A 74 8.02 3.97 4.35
C VAL A 74 6.74 3.21 4.07
N ARG A 75 5.92 3.03 5.10
CA ARG A 75 4.65 2.30 5.02
C ARG A 75 3.48 3.24 5.13
N PHE A 76 2.44 2.96 4.37
CA PHE A 76 1.23 3.78 4.32
C PHE A 76 0.00 2.90 4.50
N ASP A 77 -0.96 3.37 5.31
CA ASP A 77 -2.29 2.77 5.40
C ASP A 77 -3.20 3.56 4.46
N CYS A 78 -3.73 2.89 3.45
CA CYS A 78 -4.36 3.54 2.31
C CYS A 78 -5.71 2.90 1.96
N THR A 79 -6.47 3.63 1.14
CA THR A 79 -7.64 3.11 0.44
C THR A 79 -7.46 3.38 -1.06
N LEU A 80 -8.20 2.64 -1.91
CA LEU A 80 -8.17 2.90 -3.34
C LEU A 80 -8.77 4.28 -3.62
N ALA A 81 -8.05 5.10 -4.37
CA ALA A 81 -8.57 6.37 -4.87
C ALA A 81 -9.40 6.06 -6.13
N GLY A 82 -10.69 6.23 -5.99
CA GLY A 82 -11.66 5.86 -6.99
C GLY A 82 -11.79 6.80 -8.15
#